data_b28d126883adcfb0f18265560c81d75e
#
_entry.id   b28d126883adcfb0f18265560c81d75e
#
_cell.length_a   1.000
_cell.length_b   1.000
_cell.length_c   1.000
_cell.angle_alpha   90.00
_cell.angle_beta   90.00
_cell.angle_gamma   90.00
#
_symmetry.space_group_name_H-M   'P 1'
#
loop_
_entity.id
_entity.type
_entity.pdbx_description
1 polymer ?
#
loop_
_entity_poly.entity_id
_entity_poly.type
_entity_poly.pdbx_seq_one_letter_code
_entity_poly.pdbx_strand_id
1 'polypeptide(L)'
;MKLRILIACVLSLITVGIWPSPERATASRRPAPSDPSGLVVHEWGTFLAMNGSDGVSLDGMYHEEHSLPSFVHARSRDQLRLPMSRLKGETPVIYFYTRQPLRAQVEVGFPTGLWTQWYPQAAAVAPGIVQAGSPPRTRDGRIAWDVDVWPASSGPATLPAADTDALWNYSRQVDAAYVSAKNSMRPAEEREWERFIFYRGLGEVPMPIRVRFGRGHVTASTTEPEGLHHLYLLRVENGRGAYAYATALRQDQGSHEWAVPTMAAALPLDQFVERVSADVARRLVDSGLYEKEARAMVNTWKSSYFTTDGVRLLFVLPQSWTDRFIPMRVTPVPEQLVRVMVGRVELLDAARERRAEAAIRDLASPDAGVRERAFELLHAEGRYVEPIVRRALRTTTDERARTLSRRLLLTDFVTELRTTLTDAQTGERVNTEPVYLRAQLASLLREVGLTAEARQEGEAALAQLSQMRQPTMHEHMSRHMFRALARAHEGAGNDAAALTWYGRFVEFGSQFRQPRMCAGCHVTMGPRDMSFFHDWYAGRKFGEYAVKTGEAPALIAAHEAALSATPGNLASQLSLVYLYEATGRKERAKELWLAFP
;
A
#
# COMPACT_ATOMS: atom_id res chain seq x y z
N MET A 1 29.90 -77.44 -27.62
CA MET A 1 28.55 -77.38 -27.02
C MET A 1 28.14 -75.91 -26.94
N LYS A 2 27.24 -75.54 -27.83
CA LYS A 2 26.87 -74.15 -28.08
C LYS A 2 25.57 -73.88 -27.37
N LEU A 3 25.59 -72.92 -26.40
CA LEU A 3 24.43 -72.45 -25.70
C LEU A 3 23.85 -71.20 -26.41
N ARG A 4 22.66 -71.29 -26.95
CA ARG A 4 21.93 -70.19 -27.60
C ARG A 4 21.13 -69.47 -26.56
N ILE A 5 21.42 -68.18 -26.37
CA ILE A 5 20.61 -67.28 -25.57
C ILE A 5 19.60 -66.59 -26.49
N LEU A 6 18.33 -66.84 -26.24
CA LEU A 6 17.20 -66.17 -26.90
C LEU A 6 16.98 -64.80 -26.21
N ILE A 7 17.14 -63.73 -26.97
CA ILE A 7 16.74 -62.35 -26.53
C ILE A 7 15.30 -62.12 -27.02
N ALA A 8 14.37 -62.04 -26.10
CA ALA A 8 13.00 -61.61 -26.38
C ALA A 8 12.94 -60.08 -26.37
N CYS A 9 12.76 -59.49 -27.55
CA CYS A 9 12.43 -58.06 -27.65
C CYS A 9 10.97 -57.84 -27.29
N VAL A 10 10.73 -57.17 -26.17
CA VAL A 10 9.40 -56.62 -25.83
C VAL A 10 9.27 -55.27 -26.52
N LEU A 11 8.49 -55.20 -27.59
CA LEU A 11 8.05 -53.94 -28.19
C LEU A 11 7.00 -53.30 -27.29
N SER A 12 7.41 -52.27 -26.59
CA SER A 12 6.45 -51.37 -25.92
C SER A 12 5.87 -50.39 -26.96
N LEU A 13 4.64 -50.60 -27.34
CA LEU A 13 3.85 -49.66 -28.12
C LEU A 13 3.58 -48.42 -27.25
N ILE A 14 4.31 -47.34 -27.53
CA ILE A 14 3.95 -46.02 -26.99
C ILE A 14 2.80 -45.49 -27.84
N THR A 15 1.57 -45.60 -27.32
CA THR A 15 0.42 -44.90 -27.87
C THR A 15 0.58 -43.43 -27.49
N VAL A 16 1.05 -42.63 -28.44
CA VAL A 16 0.96 -41.18 -28.35
C VAL A 16 -0.52 -40.78 -28.41
N GLY A 17 -1.10 -40.55 -27.26
CA GLY A 17 -2.44 -39.96 -27.15
C GLY A 17 -2.38 -38.54 -27.74
N ILE A 18 -2.90 -38.40 -28.95
CA ILE A 18 -3.19 -37.09 -29.54
C ILE A 18 -4.33 -36.49 -28.69
N TRP A 19 -4.00 -35.62 -27.74
CA TRP A 19 -5.00 -34.78 -27.10
C TRP A 19 -5.50 -33.79 -28.14
N PRO A 20 -6.80 -33.70 -28.39
CA PRO A 20 -7.32 -32.68 -29.27
C PRO A 20 -7.00 -31.32 -28.62
N SER A 21 -6.35 -30.45 -29.38
CA SER A 21 -6.23 -29.03 -29.04
C SER A 21 -7.61 -28.49 -28.72
N PRO A 22 -7.78 -27.70 -27.64
CA PRO A 22 -9.06 -27.06 -27.42
C PRO A 22 -9.31 -26.13 -28.61
N GLU A 23 -10.21 -26.54 -29.49
CA GLU A 23 -10.81 -25.63 -30.46
C GLU A 23 -11.21 -24.37 -29.69
N ARG A 24 -10.73 -23.24 -30.16
CA ARG A 24 -11.24 -21.94 -29.74
C ARG A 24 -12.72 -21.93 -30.12
N ALA A 25 -13.53 -22.37 -29.18
CA ALA A 25 -14.93 -22.09 -29.23
C ALA A 25 -15.07 -20.57 -29.19
N THR A 26 -15.27 -19.98 -30.34
CA THR A 26 -15.91 -18.67 -30.48
C THR A 26 -17.33 -18.86 -29.95
N ALA A 27 -17.45 -18.95 -28.62
CA ALA A 27 -18.73 -18.84 -27.97
C ALA A 27 -19.23 -17.44 -28.30
N SER A 28 -20.13 -17.37 -29.25
CA SER A 28 -21.03 -16.25 -29.42
C SER A 28 -21.57 -15.93 -28.02
N ARG A 29 -20.99 -14.90 -27.36
CA ARG A 29 -21.53 -14.37 -26.10
C ARG A 29 -22.94 -13.93 -26.44
N ARG A 30 -23.93 -14.72 -26.04
CA ARG A 30 -25.27 -14.19 -25.87
C ARG A 30 -25.10 -12.95 -24.99
N PRO A 31 -25.58 -11.78 -25.40
CA PRO A 31 -25.60 -10.63 -24.53
C PRO A 31 -26.28 -11.08 -23.24
N ALA A 32 -25.60 -10.89 -22.11
CA ALA A 32 -26.22 -11.09 -20.81
C ALA A 32 -27.51 -10.28 -20.79
N PRO A 33 -28.62 -10.79 -20.21
CA PRO A 33 -29.84 -10.01 -20.09
C PRO A 33 -29.47 -8.68 -19.44
N SER A 34 -29.83 -7.56 -20.07
CA SER A 34 -29.56 -6.22 -19.55
C SER A 34 -30.14 -6.16 -18.13
N ASP A 35 -29.31 -5.77 -17.16
CA ASP A 35 -29.77 -5.59 -15.79
C ASP A 35 -30.86 -4.51 -15.78
N PRO A 36 -32.09 -4.82 -15.32
CA PRO A 36 -33.18 -3.84 -15.31
C PRO A 36 -32.89 -2.62 -14.42
N SER A 37 -31.87 -2.67 -13.57
CA SER A 37 -31.41 -1.53 -12.77
C SER A 37 -30.72 -0.45 -13.60
N GLY A 38 -30.21 -0.77 -14.80
CA GLY A 38 -29.39 0.13 -15.61
C GLY A 38 -28.07 0.48 -14.90
N LEU A 39 -27.42 -0.50 -14.28
CA LEU A 39 -26.19 -0.30 -13.50
C LEU A 39 -25.04 0.15 -14.38
N VAL A 40 -24.49 1.32 -14.09
CA VAL A 40 -23.24 1.84 -14.65
C VAL A 40 -22.22 1.99 -13.53
N VAL A 41 -20.97 1.61 -13.80
CA VAL A 41 -19.89 1.69 -12.82
C VAL A 41 -18.72 2.46 -13.44
N HIS A 42 -18.31 3.53 -12.77
CA HIS A 42 -17.14 4.32 -13.15
C HIS A 42 -16.08 4.24 -12.05
N GLU A 43 -14.84 4.19 -12.47
CA GLU A 43 -13.70 4.27 -11.59
C GLU A 43 -12.70 5.29 -12.11
N TRP A 44 -12.19 6.13 -11.23
CA TRP A 44 -11.01 6.92 -11.51
C TRP A 44 -9.99 6.82 -10.36
N GLY A 45 -8.74 7.00 -10.70
CA GLY A 45 -7.66 6.99 -9.74
C GLY A 45 -6.34 7.40 -10.36
N THR A 46 -5.29 7.40 -9.55
CA THR A 46 -3.95 7.75 -10.02
C THR A 46 -2.91 6.74 -9.55
N PHE A 47 -1.86 6.63 -10.34
CA PHE A 47 -0.67 5.87 -10.01
C PHE A 47 0.53 6.80 -9.98
N LEU A 48 1.25 6.80 -8.87
CA LEU A 48 2.47 7.58 -8.69
C LEU A 48 3.70 6.69 -8.84
N ALA A 49 4.63 7.13 -9.68
CA ALA A 49 5.98 6.61 -9.80
C ALA A 49 6.99 7.76 -9.74
N MET A 50 8.25 7.45 -9.46
CA MET A 50 9.34 8.41 -9.45
C MET A 50 10.53 7.86 -10.24
N ASN A 51 11.11 8.67 -11.10
CA ASN A 51 12.30 8.33 -11.85
C ASN A 51 13.49 9.21 -11.45
N GLY A 52 14.64 8.57 -11.30
CA GLY A 52 15.90 9.27 -11.15
C GLY A 52 16.32 9.97 -12.44
N SER A 53 17.36 10.79 -12.36
CA SER A 53 17.91 11.52 -13.50
C SER A 53 18.45 10.61 -14.60
N ASP A 54 18.81 9.38 -14.25
CA ASP A 54 19.21 8.30 -15.18
C ASP A 54 18.03 7.61 -15.88
N GLY A 55 16.79 7.94 -15.50
CA GLY A 55 15.55 7.34 -15.99
C GLY A 55 15.19 6.01 -15.34
N VAL A 56 15.92 5.61 -14.29
CA VAL A 56 15.57 4.42 -13.52
C VAL A 56 14.43 4.74 -12.56
N SER A 57 13.42 3.89 -12.56
CA SER A 57 12.32 3.99 -11.60
C SER A 57 12.83 3.70 -10.19
N LEU A 58 12.54 4.60 -9.27
CA LEU A 58 12.93 4.53 -7.87
C LEU A 58 11.91 3.73 -7.07
N ASP A 59 12.38 2.99 -6.09
CA ASP A 59 11.56 2.20 -5.18
C ASP A 59 11.43 2.88 -3.81
N GLY A 60 10.37 2.58 -3.08
CA GLY A 60 10.21 2.99 -1.67
C GLY A 60 9.43 4.27 -1.45
N MET A 61 8.43 4.55 -2.27
CA MET A 61 7.53 5.69 -2.07
C MET A 61 6.36 5.29 -1.16
N TYR A 62 6.37 5.82 0.05
CA TYR A 62 5.30 5.63 1.05
C TYR A 62 4.65 6.92 1.50
N HIS A 63 5.28 8.07 1.20
CA HIS A 63 4.80 9.36 1.63
C HIS A 63 3.32 9.56 1.26
N GLU A 64 2.51 9.90 2.27
CA GLU A 64 1.12 10.27 2.10
C GLU A 64 1.06 11.79 2.00
N GLU A 65 0.65 12.30 0.84
CA GLU A 65 0.56 13.74 0.62
C GLU A 65 -0.56 14.39 1.44
N HIS A 66 -1.59 13.61 1.75
CA HIS A 66 -2.76 14.07 2.49
C HIS A 66 -3.26 12.98 3.42
N SER A 67 -3.63 13.38 4.64
CA SER A 67 -4.30 12.50 5.59
C SER A 67 -5.69 12.12 5.10
N LEU A 68 -6.09 10.90 5.41
CA LEU A 68 -7.45 10.42 5.18
C LEU A 68 -8.30 10.64 6.43
N PRO A 69 -9.63 10.75 6.28
CA PRO A 69 -10.53 10.79 7.43
C PRO A 69 -10.32 9.59 8.35
N SER A 70 -10.50 9.80 9.65
CA SER A 70 -10.27 8.80 10.70
C SER A 70 -11.17 7.55 10.61
N PHE A 71 -12.31 7.66 9.92
CA PHE A 71 -13.22 6.54 9.69
C PHE A 71 -12.74 5.57 8.60
N VAL A 72 -11.70 5.92 7.82
CA VAL A 72 -11.15 5.06 6.75
C VAL A 72 -10.42 3.87 7.37
N HIS A 73 -10.74 2.68 6.89
CA HIS A 73 -10.07 1.46 7.31
C HIS A 73 -8.65 1.42 6.76
N ALA A 74 -7.70 1.01 7.58
CA ALA A 74 -6.30 0.92 7.20
C ALA A 74 -5.68 -0.38 7.75
N ARG A 75 -4.75 -0.96 6.99
CA ARG A 75 -3.82 -1.94 7.55
C ARG A 75 -2.86 -1.25 8.52
N SER A 76 -2.37 -2.00 9.52
CA SER A 76 -1.28 -1.49 10.33
C SER A 76 -0.11 -1.07 9.43
N ARG A 77 0.33 0.17 9.52
CA ARG A 77 1.46 0.67 8.73
C ARG A 77 2.76 -0.08 9.02
N ASP A 78 2.87 -0.76 10.15
CA ASP A 78 4.00 -1.63 10.44
C ASP A 78 4.12 -2.77 9.41
N GLN A 79 2.99 -3.24 8.88
CA GLN A 79 2.95 -4.22 7.79
C GLN A 79 3.35 -3.62 6.44
N LEU A 80 3.30 -2.29 6.32
CA LEU A 80 3.55 -1.54 5.08
C LEU A 80 4.98 -1.01 4.98
N ARG A 81 5.84 -1.25 5.95
CA ARG A 81 7.26 -0.86 5.93
C ARG A 81 8.09 -1.71 4.95
N LEU A 82 7.48 -2.05 3.85
CA LEU A 82 8.12 -2.83 2.80
C LEU A 82 9.05 -1.91 2.00
N PRO A 83 10.31 -2.28 1.81
CA PRO A 83 11.30 -1.40 1.19
C PRO A 83 11.14 -1.23 -0.32
N MET A 84 10.18 -1.89 -0.96
CA MET A 84 10.18 -2.17 -2.40
C MET A 84 8.85 -1.82 -3.08
N SER A 85 8.26 -0.67 -2.80
CA SER A 85 7.11 -0.22 -3.61
C SER A 85 7.60 0.73 -4.72
N ARG A 86 7.37 0.36 -5.99
CA ARG A 86 7.67 1.20 -7.16
C ARG A 86 6.45 1.95 -7.67
N LEU A 87 5.28 1.50 -7.26
CA LEU A 87 4.01 2.09 -7.67
C LEU A 87 3.13 2.28 -6.45
N LYS A 88 2.63 3.48 -6.30
CA LYS A 88 1.60 3.81 -5.32
C LYS A 88 0.30 4.09 -6.07
N GLY A 89 -0.73 3.29 -5.79
CA GLY A 89 -2.10 3.60 -6.21
C GLY A 89 -2.68 4.62 -5.25
N GLU A 90 -2.86 5.84 -5.73
CA GLU A 90 -3.39 6.94 -4.94
C GLU A 90 -4.87 7.14 -5.25
N THR A 91 -5.73 6.84 -4.28
CA THR A 91 -7.16 7.11 -4.28
C THR A 91 -7.96 6.67 -5.52
N PRO A 92 -7.95 5.40 -5.95
CA PRO A 92 -9.03 4.91 -6.77
C PRO A 92 -10.36 5.02 -6.03
N VAL A 93 -11.37 5.55 -6.70
CA VAL A 93 -12.75 5.59 -6.22
C VAL A 93 -13.68 4.98 -7.27
N ILE A 94 -14.66 4.21 -6.80
CA ILE A 94 -15.63 3.53 -7.65
C ILE A 94 -17.00 4.13 -7.39
N TYR A 95 -17.60 4.69 -8.42
CA TYR A 95 -18.96 5.22 -8.42
C TYR A 95 -19.93 4.26 -9.06
N PHE A 96 -21.17 4.29 -8.58
CA PHE A 96 -22.29 3.53 -9.09
C PHE A 96 -23.39 4.47 -9.54
N TYR A 97 -24.03 4.13 -10.63
CA TYR A 97 -25.21 4.81 -11.13
C TYR A 97 -26.29 3.76 -11.36
N THR A 98 -27.44 3.94 -10.74
CA THR A 98 -28.56 3.03 -10.82
C THR A 98 -29.89 3.77 -10.68
N ARG A 99 -30.94 3.21 -11.29
CA ARG A 99 -32.31 3.76 -11.22
C ARG A 99 -33.09 3.21 -10.02
N GLN A 100 -32.67 2.08 -9.49
CA GLN A 100 -33.34 1.39 -8.38
C GLN A 100 -32.31 0.77 -7.43
N PRO A 101 -32.71 0.54 -6.17
CA PRO A 101 -31.81 -0.10 -5.21
C PRO A 101 -31.42 -1.50 -5.70
N LEU A 102 -30.17 -1.86 -5.49
CA LEU A 102 -29.65 -3.20 -5.78
C LEU A 102 -28.53 -3.58 -4.83
N ARG A 103 -28.21 -4.86 -4.76
CA ARG A 103 -27.01 -5.35 -4.08
C ARG A 103 -25.91 -5.62 -5.10
N ALA A 104 -24.70 -5.14 -4.80
CA ALA A 104 -23.54 -5.35 -5.66
C ALA A 104 -22.40 -6.01 -4.88
N GLN A 105 -21.69 -6.90 -5.56
CA GLN A 105 -20.40 -7.41 -5.12
C GLN A 105 -19.33 -6.81 -6.02
N VAL A 106 -18.29 -6.27 -5.42
CA VAL A 106 -17.14 -5.69 -6.12
C VAL A 106 -15.88 -6.36 -5.61
N GLU A 107 -15.10 -6.91 -6.51
CA GLU A 107 -13.79 -7.50 -6.19
C GLU A 107 -12.71 -6.80 -7.00
N VAL A 108 -11.64 -6.34 -6.33
CA VAL A 108 -10.48 -5.73 -6.97
C VAL A 108 -9.22 -6.48 -6.59
N GLY A 109 -8.54 -7.01 -7.60
CA GLY A 109 -7.29 -7.73 -7.46
C GLY A 109 -6.09 -6.81 -7.55
N PHE A 110 -5.01 -7.17 -6.87
CA PHE A 110 -3.68 -6.57 -7.04
C PHE A 110 -2.61 -7.68 -6.94
N PRO A 111 -2.43 -8.47 -7.99
CA PRO A 111 -1.57 -9.66 -7.93
C PRO A 111 -0.12 -9.40 -7.49
N THR A 112 0.40 -8.21 -7.79
CA THR A 112 1.78 -7.80 -7.45
C THR A 112 1.83 -6.74 -6.34
N GLY A 113 0.75 -6.58 -5.58
CA GLY A 113 0.64 -5.53 -4.58
C GLY A 113 -0.23 -5.89 -3.39
N LEU A 114 -0.54 -4.87 -2.63
CA LEU A 114 -1.29 -4.94 -1.39
C LEU A 114 -2.22 -3.74 -1.27
N TRP A 115 -3.48 -3.96 -0.93
CA TRP A 115 -4.41 -2.91 -0.56
C TRP A 115 -4.15 -2.47 0.87
N THR A 116 -3.97 -1.17 1.07
CA THR A 116 -3.51 -0.59 2.34
C THR A 116 -4.59 0.10 3.12
N GLN A 117 -5.51 0.75 2.42
CA GLN A 117 -6.60 1.55 3.01
C GLN A 117 -7.85 1.39 2.14
N TRP A 118 -9.04 1.45 2.77
CA TRP A 118 -10.32 1.32 2.06
C TRP A 118 -11.49 1.87 2.87
N TYR A 119 -12.56 2.23 2.19
CA TYR A 119 -13.84 2.61 2.77
C TYR A 119 -14.96 2.45 1.72
N PRO A 120 -16.17 1.96 2.08
CA PRO A 120 -16.58 1.43 3.38
C PRO A 120 -15.96 0.05 3.70
N GLN A 121 -16.36 -0.55 4.83
CA GLN A 121 -15.87 -1.86 5.26
C GLN A 121 -15.93 -2.90 4.13
N ALA A 122 -14.80 -3.50 3.84
CA ALA A 122 -14.71 -4.60 2.90
C ALA A 122 -15.20 -5.92 3.52
N ALA A 123 -15.90 -6.73 2.73
CA ALA A 123 -16.31 -8.07 3.13
C ALA A 123 -15.13 -9.05 3.22
N ALA A 124 -14.11 -8.84 2.39
CA ALA A 124 -12.88 -9.61 2.43
C ALA A 124 -11.67 -8.76 2.01
N VAL A 125 -10.56 -8.94 2.68
CA VAL A 125 -9.26 -8.33 2.31
C VAL A 125 -8.20 -9.41 2.39
N ALA A 126 -7.69 -9.83 1.25
CA ALA A 126 -6.56 -10.74 1.22
C ALA A 126 -5.27 -9.95 1.45
N PRO A 127 -4.46 -10.35 2.41
CA PRO A 127 -3.14 -9.78 2.60
C PRO A 127 -2.24 -10.24 1.45
N GLY A 128 -1.38 -9.36 0.97
CA GLY A 128 -0.26 -9.81 0.16
C GLY A 128 0.59 -10.79 0.97
N ILE A 129 1.09 -11.83 0.34
CA ILE A 129 2.01 -12.76 0.98
C ILE A 129 3.34 -12.05 1.15
N VAL A 130 3.76 -11.87 2.39
CA VAL A 130 5.11 -11.41 2.72
C VAL A 130 5.99 -12.65 2.84
N GLN A 131 6.87 -12.86 1.89
CA GLN A 131 7.87 -13.94 2.00
C GLN A 131 8.98 -13.51 2.95
N ALA A 132 9.35 -14.38 3.87
CA ALA A 132 10.58 -14.24 4.64
C ALA A 132 11.78 -14.30 3.70
N GLY A 133 12.77 -13.53 3.98
CA GLY A 133 13.95 -13.37 3.14
C GLY A 133 13.99 -12.02 2.44
N SER A 134 15.15 -11.58 2.10
CA SER A 134 15.42 -10.23 1.60
C SER A 134 15.26 -10.15 0.08
N PRO A 135 14.57 -9.15 -0.45
CA PRO A 135 13.62 -8.27 0.19
C PRO A 135 12.21 -8.90 0.25
N PRO A 136 11.41 -8.63 1.28
CA PRO A 136 10.04 -9.12 1.35
C PRO A 136 9.23 -8.57 0.16
N ARG A 137 8.46 -9.44 -0.49
CA ARG A 137 7.58 -9.08 -1.61
C ARG A 137 6.12 -9.22 -1.19
N THR A 138 5.32 -8.23 -1.51
CA THR A 138 3.86 -8.31 -1.40
C THR A 138 3.28 -8.91 -2.68
N ARG A 139 2.32 -9.83 -2.54
CA ARG A 139 1.63 -10.49 -3.64
C ARG A 139 0.19 -10.81 -3.29
N ASP A 140 -0.57 -11.12 -4.34
CA ASP A 140 -1.92 -11.67 -4.26
C ASP A 140 -2.88 -10.79 -3.46
N GLY A 141 -2.66 -9.46 -3.50
CA GLY A 141 -3.58 -8.49 -2.94
C GLY A 141 -4.96 -8.63 -3.56
N ARG A 142 -6.00 -8.69 -2.72
CA ARG A 142 -7.38 -8.75 -3.13
C ARG A 142 -8.25 -8.09 -2.08
N ILE A 143 -9.24 -7.34 -2.53
CA ILE A 143 -10.25 -6.74 -1.69
C ILE A 143 -11.62 -6.97 -2.33
N ALA A 144 -12.62 -7.28 -1.51
CA ALA A 144 -13.97 -7.47 -1.98
C ALA A 144 -14.97 -6.77 -1.07
N TRP A 145 -15.97 -6.17 -1.67
CA TRP A 145 -17.10 -5.54 -0.99
C TRP A 145 -18.40 -6.24 -1.35
N ASP A 146 -19.31 -6.26 -0.41
CA ASP A 146 -20.70 -6.64 -0.56
C ASP A 146 -21.53 -5.45 -0.07
N VAL A 147 -22.07 -4.68 -0.99
CA VAL A 147 -22.73 -3.41 -0.71
C VAL A 147 -24.15 -3.37 -1.23
N ASP A 148 -25.00 -2.66 -0.50
CA ASP A 148 -26.28 -2.21 -1.03
C ASP A 148 -26.06 -0.85 -1.72
N VAL A 149 -26.51 -0.74 -2.96
CA VAL A 149 -26.40 0.46 -3.80
C VAL A 149 -27.78 1.13 -3.87
N TRP A 150 -27.83 2.41 -3.57
CA TRP A 150 -29.06 3.19 -3.49
C TRP A 150 -29.01 4.36 -4.48
N PRO A 151 -30.06 4.59 -5.28
CA PRO A 151 -30.10 5.76 -6.18
C PRO A 151 -29.73 7.06 -5.45
N ALA A 152 -29.14 7.99 -6.18
CA ALA A 152 -28.70 9.28 -5.61
C ALA A 152 -29.80 10.03 -4.85
N SER A 153 -31.07 9.80 -5.18
CA SER A 153 -32.25 10.38 -4.51
C SER A 153 -32.65 9.68 -3.20
N SER A 154 -32.05 8.54 -2.87
CA SER A 154 -32.48 7.63 -1.79
C SER A 154 -31.38 7.41 -0.72
N GLY A 155 -30.44 8.33 -0.60
CA GLY A 155 -29.32 8.21 0.32
C GLY A 155 -29.68 8.53 1.78
N PRO A 156 -28.73 8.34 2.69
CA PRO A 156 -28.87 8.68 4.10
C PRO A 156 -28.96 10.21 4.27
N ALA A 157 -29.53 10.66 5.40
CA ALA A 157 -29.63 12.07 5.72
C ALA A 157 -28.24 12.72 5.91
N THR A 158 -27.27 11.95 6.42
CA THR A 158 -25.90 12.40 6.67
C THR A 158 -24.89 11.30 6.33
N LEU A 159 -23.73 11.72 5.79
CA LEU A 159 -22.54 10.87 5.64
C LEU A 159 -21.60 11.07 6.84
N PRO A 160 -20.63 10.17 7.07
CA PRO A 160 -19.62 10.37 8.09
C PRO A 160 -18.94 11.75 7.94
N ALA A 161 -18.71 12.43 9.05
CA ALA A 161 -18.06 13.73 9.03
C ALA A 161 -16.62 13.59 8.52
N ALA A 162 -16.24 14.43 7.58
CA ALA A 162 -14.86 14.66 7.18
C ALA A 162 -14.58 16.14 7.36
N ASP A 163 -13.34 16.50 7.68
CA ASP A 163 -12.97 17.90 7.82
C ASP A 163 -13.40 18.71 6.61
N THR A 164 -13.79 19.96 6.83
CA THR A 164 -14.34 20.83 5.78
C THR A 164 -13.40 20.96 4.59
N ASP A 165 -12.10 20.98 4.85
CA ASP A 165 -11.04 21.12 3.83
C ASP A 165 -10.50 19.77 3.34
N ALA A 166 -11.07 18.64 3.80
CA ALA A 166 -10.62 17.33 3.40
C ALA A 166 -10.87 17.09 1.90
N LEU A 167 -9.85 16.60 1.21
CA LEU A 167 -9.94 16.26 -0.22
C LEU A 167 -11.02 15.22 -0.50
N TRP A 168 -11.38 14.44 0.49
CA TRP A 168 -12.48 13.47 0.48
C TRP A 168 -13.80 14.07 0.00
N ASN A 169 -14.06 15.34 0.38
CA ASN A 169 -15.30 16.03 0.07
C ASN A 169 -15.48 16.32 -1.43
N TYR A 170 -14.40 16.42 -2.21
CA TYR A 170 -14.53 16.57 -3.67
C TYR A 170 -15.17 15.35 -4.33
N SER A 171 -14.81 14.15 -3.89
CA SER A 171 -15.41 12.90 -4.40
C SER A 171 -16.90 12.79 -4.06
N ARG A 172 -17.38 13.42 -2.97
CA ARG A 172 -18.79 13.47 -2.59
C ARG A 172 -19.66 14.41 -3.46
N GLN A 173 -19.05 15.31 -4.23
CA GLN A 173 -19.75 16.26 -5.10
C GLN A 173 -20.29 15.64 -6.39
N VAL A 174 -20.00 14.37 -6.63
CA VAL A 174 -20.49 13.61 -7.79
C VAL A 174 -21.91 13.13 -7.53
N ASP A 175 -22.77 13.17 -8.56
CA ASP A 175 -24.17 12.72 -8.47
C ASP A 175 -24.29 11.18 -8.58
N ALA A 176 -23.39 10.45 -7.95
CA ALA A 176 -23.40 9.00 -7.93
C ALA A 176 -24.42 8.45 -6.92
N ALA A 177 -24.75 7.20 -7.06
CA ALA A 177 -25.51 6.43 -6.09
C ALA A 177 -24.78 6.36 -4.75
N TYR A 178 -25.52 6.11 -3.67
CA TYR A 178 -24.94 5.81 -2.37
C TYR A 178 -24.64 4.32 -2.28
N VAL A 179 -23.56 4.00 -1.59
CA VAL A 179 -23.20 2.63 -1.22
C VAL A 179 -23.25 2.48 0.29
N SER A 180 -23.72 1.33 0.76
CA SER A 180 -23.72 1.01 2.19
C SER A 180 -23.20 -0.40 2.44
N ALA A 181 -22.28 -0.53 3.39
CA ALA A 181 -21.71 -1.80 3.81
C ALA A 181 -22.01 -2.07 5.29
N LYS A 182 -22.13 -3.35 5.67
CA LYS A 182 -22.17 -3.76 7.07
C LYS A 182 -20.75 -3.71 7.63
N ASN A 183 -20.60 -3.12 8.82
CA ASN A 183 -19.36 -3.23 9.57
C ASN A 183 -19.58 -4.27 10.68
N SER A 184 -18.88 -5.40 10.59
CA SER A 184 -19.00 -6.51 11.56
C SER A 184 -18.52 -6.17 12.97
N MET A 185 -17.78 -5.07 13.13
CA MET A 185 -17.30 -4.57 14.42
C MET A 185 -18.29 -3.61 15.10
N ARG A 186 -19.46 -3.37 14.47
CA ARG A 186 -20.51 -2.45 14.95
C ARG A 186 -21.83 -3.18 15.08
N PRO A 187 -22.80 -2.63 15.83
CA PRO A 187 -24.18 -3.15 15.86
C PRO A 187 -24.74 -3.37 14.46
N ALA A 188 -25.57 -4.40 14.30
CA ALA A 188 -26.09 -4.83 12.99
C ALA A 188 -26.89 -3.74 12.24
N GLU A 189 -27.42 -2.77 12.99
CA GLU A 189 -28.17 -1.62 12.47
C GLU A 189 -27.24 -0.52 11.95
N GLU A 190 -25.99 -0.54 12.35
CA GLU A 190 -25.02 0.50 12.01
C GLU A 190 -24.26 0.11 10.73
N ARG A 191 -24.60 0.83 9.67
CA ARG A 191 -23.97 0.66 8.35
C ARG A 191 -23.03 1.81 8.06
N GLU A 192 -21.98 1.51 7.31
CA GLU A 192 -21.11 2.54 6.75
C GLU A 192 -21.68 2.99 5.40
N TRP A 193 -21.78 4.31 5.21
CA TRP A 193 -22.34 4.92 4.03
C TRP A 193 -21.37 5.85 3.34
N GLU A 194 -21.34 5.81 2.00
CA GLU A 194 -20.61 6.78 1.18
C GLU A 194 -21.24 6.89 -0.21
N ARG A 195 -20.77 7.86 -1.03
CA ARG A 195 -21.12 7.97 -2.46
C ARG A 195 -20.22 7.15 -3.38
N PHE A 196 -19.21 6.53 -2.84
CA PHE A 196 -18.21 5.77 -3.61
C PHE A 196 -17.57 4.69 -2.74
N ILE A 197 -16.97 3.72 -3.39
CA ILE A 197 -16.00 2.84 -2.74
C ILE A 197 -14.62 3.44 -2.96
N PHE A 198 -13.87 3.61 -1.88
CA PHE A 198 -12.48 4.07 -1.89
C PHE A 198 -11.54 2.94 -1.57
N TYR A 199 -10.40 2.91 -2.23
CA TYR A 199 -9.30 2.03 -1.87
C TYR A 199 -7.94 2.62 -2.28
N ARG A 200 -6.88 2.16 -1.64
CA ARG A 200 -5.50 2.60 -1.89
C ARG A 200 -4.54 1.43 -1.69
N GLY A 201 -3.44 1.40 -2.42
CA GLY A 201 -2.50 0.30 -2.33
C GLY A 201 -1.08 0.62 -2.79
N LEU A 202 -0.19 -0.31 -2.49
CA LEU A 202 1.23 -0.29 -2.83
C LEU A 202 1.60 -1.58 -3.55
N GLY A 203 2.43 -1.49 -4.59
CA GLY A 203 2.83 -2.69 -5.31
C GLY A 203 3.99 -2.49 -6.29
N GLU A 204 4.34 -3.59 -6.95
CA GLU A 204 5.37 -3.65 -7.98
C GLU A 204 4.71 -3.86 -9.35
N VAL A 205 4.17 -2.78 -9.93
CA VAL A 205 3.69 -2.80 -11.31
C VAL A 205 4.67 -2.00 -12.17
N PRO A 206 5.15 -2.55 -13.28
CA PRO A 206 5.95 -1.76 -14.20
C PRO A 206 5.08 -0.68 -14.83
N MET A 207 5.48 0.58 -14.63
CA MET A 207 4.85 1.68 -15.36
C MET A 207 5.05 1.46 -16.87
N PRO A 208 4.00 1.65 -17.68
CA PRO A 208 4.07 1.39 -19.12
C PRO A 208 4.83 2.49 -19.89
N ILE A 209 5.65 3.24 -19.19
CA ILE A 209 6.42 4.34 -19.74
C ILE A 209 7.85 4.33 -19.22
N ARG A 210 8.80 4.56 -20.10
CA ARG A 210 10.19 4.83 -19.77
C ARG A 210 10.46 6.31 -20.01
N VAL A 211 10.95 7.01 -18.99
CA VAL A 211 11.19 8.45 -19.07
C VAL A 211 12.63 8.74 -18.66
N ARG A 212 13.34 9.53 -19.46
CA ARG A 212 14.66 10.06 -19.13
C ARG A 212 14.59 11.57 -19.08
N PHE A 213 15.22 12.15 -18.08
CA PHE A 213 15.30 13.59 -17.90
C PHE A 213 16.76 14.04 -17.90
N GLY A 214 17.14 14.88 -18.84
CA GLY A 214 18.51 15.41 -18.91
C GLY A 214 18.65 16.51 -19.95
N ARG A 215 19.61 17.40 -19.71
CA ARG A 215 19.98 18.51 -20.62
C ARG A 215 18.81 19.40 -21.06
N GLY A 216 17.80 19.58 -20.18
CA GLY A 216 16.62 20.40 -20.49
C GLY A 216 15.58 19.72 -21.38
N HIS A 217 15.70 18.41 -21.60
CA HIS A 217 14.75 17.62 -22.38
C HIS A 217 14.23 16.42 -21.57
N VAL A 218 13.03 15.99 -21.89
CA VAL A 218 12.43 14.75 -21.41
C VAL A 218 12.17 13.87 -22.63
N THR A 219 12.75 12.67 -22.61
CA THR A 219 12.50 11.65 -23.63
C THR A 219 11.65 10.55 -23.02
N ALA A 220 10.51 10.23 -23.63
CA ALA A 220 9.66 9.15 -23.18
C ALA A 220 9.35 8.16 -24.30
N SER A 221 9.23 6.88 -23.93
CA SER A 221 8.73 5.80 -24.78
C SER A 221 7.78 4.91 -24.00
N THR A 222 6.83 4.29 -24.68
CA THR A 222 5.88 3.37 -24.04
C THR A 222 6.09 1.94 -24.52
N THR A 223 5.79 0.99 -23.63
CA THR A 223 5.72 -0.45 -23.95
C THR A 223 4.26 -0.91 -24.13
N GLU A 224 3.31 0.00 -23.97
CA GLU A 224 1.89 -0.33 -24.04
C GLU A 224 1.41 -0.32 -25.50
N PRO A 225 0.85 -1.44 -26.01
CA PRO A 225 0.42 -1.54 -27.41
C PRO A 225 -0.65 -0.52 -27.81
N GLU A 226 -1.58 -0.22 -26.92
CA GLU A 226 -2.63 0.79 -27.14
C GLU A 226 -2.11 2.23 -27.03
N GLY A 227 -0.86 2.38 -26.52
CA GLY A 227 -0.28 3.68 -26.26
C GLY A 227 -0.78 4.31 -24.94
N LEU A 228 -0.28 5.50 -24.68
CA LEU A 228 -0.71 6.36 -23.57
C LEU A 228 -1.33 7.61 -24.15
N HIS A 229 -2.34 8.13 -23.46
CA HIS A 229 -3.12 9.27 -23.96
C HIS A 229 -2.96 10.50 -23.09
N HIS A 230 -3.16 11.67 -23.68
CA HIS A 230 -3.20 12.95 -22.98
C HIS A 230 -2.00 13.19 -22.07
N LEU A 231 -0.80 13.24 -22.66
CA LEU A 231 0.45 13.44 -21.92
C LEU A 231 0.68 14.93 -21.63
N TYR A 232 0.99 15.23 -20.37
CA TYR A 232 1.34 16.57 -19.90
C TYR A 232 2.71 16.55 -19.26
N LEU A 233 3.69 17.23 -19.83
CA LEU A 233 4.96 17.52 -19.19
C LEU A 233 4.84 18.85 -18.45
N LEU A 234 4.80 18.81 -17.13
CA LEU A 234 4.61 19.96 -16.26
C LEU A 234 5.93 20.38 -15.64
N ARG A 235 6.13 21.67 -15.49
CA ARG A 235 7.17 22.26 -14.64
C ARG A 235 6.57 23.35 -13.78
N VAL A 236 6.79 23.23 -12.46
CA VAL A 236 6.43 24.25 -11.46
C VAL A 236 7.68 24.64 -10.74
N GLU A 237 7.91 25.95 -10.59
CA GLU A 237 9.10 26.48 -9.93
C GLU A 237 8.83 27.91 -9.45
N ASN A 238 9.14 28.19 -8.17
CA ASN A 238 9.09 29.53 -7.60
C ASN A 238 7.76 30.27 -7.83
N GLY A 239 6.63 29.60 -7.61
CA GLY A 239 5.30 30.19 -7.75
C GLY A 239 4.86 30.43 -9.19
N ARG A 240 5.46 29.78 -10.16
CA ARG A 240 5.12 29.82 -11.58
C ARG A 240 5.03 28.42 -12.16
N GLY A 241 4.21 28.23 -13.19
CA GLY A 241 4.05 26.94 -13.85
C GLY A 241 3.93 27.04 -15.37
N ALA A 242 4.42 26.02 -16.05
CA ALA A 242 4.28 25.83 -17.48
C ALA A 242 4.10 24.35 -17.83
N TYR A 243 3.45 24.06 -18.97
CA TYR A 243 3.32 22.69 -19.46
C TYR A 243 3.42 22.59 -20.96
N ALA A 244 3.83 21.42 -21.41
CA ALA A 244 3.70 20.95 -22.79
C ALA A 244 2.72 19.78 -22.83
N TYR A 245 1.98 19.66 -23.92
CA TYR A 245 0.95 18.63 -24.11
C TYR A 245 1.20 17.83 -25.39
N ALA A 246 0.99 16.52 -25.30
CA ALA A 246 0.90 15.64 -26.47
C ALA A 246 -0.36 14.77 -26.36
N THR A 247 -1.03 14.55 -27.49
CA THR A 247 -2.29 13.80 -27.54
C THR A 247 -2.10 12.33 -27.19
N ALA A 248 -1.01 11.73 -27.65
CA ALA A 248 -0.69 10.33 -27.42
C ALA A 248 0.82 10.05 -27.51
N LEU A 249 1.25 8.99 -26.85
CA LEU A 249 2.55 8.35 -27.03
C LEU A 249 2.30 6.90 -27.45
N ARG A 250 2.74 6.54 -28.64
CA ARG A 250 2.49 5.21 -29.23
C ARG A 250 3.77 4.39 -29.28
N GLN A 251 3.63 3.08 -29.09
CA GLN A 251 4.76 2.15 -29.11
C GLN A 251 5.46 2.12 -30.49
N ASP A 252 4.71 2.18 -31.56
CA ASP A 252 5.18 2.15 -32.96
C ASP A 252 5.94 3.41 -33.38
N GLN A 253 5.79 4.52 -32.65
CA GLN A 253 6.49 5.77 -32.88
C GLN A 253 7.86 5.87 -32.20
N GLY A 254 8.22 4.85 -31.41
CA GLY A 254 9.48 4.83 -30.66
C GLY A 254 9.46 5.79 -29.47
N SER A 255 10.41 6.73 -29.43
CA SER A 255 10.50 7.72 -28.36
C SER A 255 10.05 9.11 -28.82
N HIS A 256 9.39 9.83 -27.93
CA HIS A 256 9.04 11.23 -28.09
C HIS A 256 9.91 12.09 -27.18
N GLU A 257 10.39 13.21 -27.72
CA GLU A 257 11.22 14.16 -26.99
C GLU A 257 10.51 15.50 -26.84
N TRP A 258 10.46 15.99 -25.59
CA TRP A 258 9.97 17.33 -25.26
C TRP A 258 11.11 18.19 -24.72
N ALA A 259 11.19 19.43 -25.14
CA ALA A 259 11.89 20.45 -24.37
C ALA A 259 11.12 20.67 -23.04
N VAL A 260 11.84 20.69 -21.92
CA VAL A 260 11.22 21.04 -20.63
C VAL A 260 10.67 22.46 -20.74
N PRO A 261 9.41 22.71 -20.34
CA PRO A 261 8.83 24.05 -20.42
C PRO A 261 9.71 25.11 -19.74
N THR A 262 9.94 26.20 -20.45
CA THR A 262 10.78 27.28 -19.95
C THR A 262 10.02 28.16 -18.96
N MET A 263 10.71 28.60 -17.89
CA MET A 263 10.10 29.47 -16.88
C MET A 263 9.90 30.92 -17.38
N ALA A 264 10.57 31.32 -18.48
CA ALA A 264 10.35 32.62 -19.10
C ALA A 264 8.92 32.81 -19.63
N ALA A 265 8.30 31.73 -20.13
CA ALA A 265 6.93 31.72 -20.63
C ALA A 265 5.92 31.18 -19.59
N ALA A 266 6.33 30.90 -18.37
CA ALA A 266 5.48 30.34 -17.33
C ALA A 266 4.46 31.36 -16.83
N LEU A 267 3.27 30.88 -16.54
CA LEU A 267 2.20 31.65 -15.91
C LEU A 267 2.44 31.78 -14.40
N PRO A 268 1.89 32.82 -13.74
CA PRO A 268 1.70 32.82 -12.30
C PRO A 268 0.97 31.55 -11.85
N LEU A 269 1.29 31.05 -10.67
CA LEU A 269 0.86 29.72 -10.23
C LEU A 269 -0.66 29.55 -10.24
N ASP A 270 -1.41 30.55 -9.79
CA ASP A 270 -2.88 30.54 -9.78
C ASP A 270 -3.48 30.37 -11.19
N GLN A 271 -3.00 31.18 -12.14
CA GLN A 271 -3.44 31.12 -13.55
C GLN A 271 -3.01 29.81 -14.22
N PHE A 272 -1.82 29.31 -13.89
CA PHE A 272 -1.36 28.02 -14.38
C PHE A 272 -2.26 26.88 -13.87
N VAL A 273 -2.54 26.86 -12.56
CA VAL A 273 -3.39 25.84 -11.93
C VAL A 273 -4.80 25.87 -12.52
N GLU A 274 -5.39 27.04 -12.70
CA GLU A 274 -6.71 27.17 -13.33
C GLU A 274 -6.71 26.60 -14.76
N ARG A 275 -5.74 27.02 -15.58
CA ARG A 275 -5.63 26.60 -16.97
C ARG A 275 -5.40 25.12 -17.14
N VAL A 276 -4.41 24.54 -16.42
CA VAL A 276 -4.08 23.13 -16.53
C VAL A 276 -5.20 22.24 -15.95
N SER A 277 -5.85 22.68 -14.87
CA SER A 277 -6.98 21.98 -14.28
C SER A 277 -8.15 21.86 -15.24
N ALA A 278 -8.51 22.96 -15.92
CA ALA A 278 -9.58 22.98 -16.90
C ALA A 278 -9.26 22.10 -18.12
N ASP A 279 -8.00 22.10 -18.56
CA ASP A 279 -7.58 21.28 -19.69
C ASP A 279 -7.58 19.78 -19.35
N VAL A 280 -6.99 19.40 -18.23
CA VAL A 280 -6.98 18.02 -17.75
C VAL A 280 -8.41 17.50 -17.52
N ALA A 281 -9.30 18.29 -16.90
CA ALA A 281 -10.69 17.89 -16.69
C ALA A 281 -11.40 17.55 -18.01
N ARG A 282 -11.22 18.37 -19.06
CA ARG A 282 -11.78 18.07 -20.39
C ARG A 282 -11.26 16.73 -20.94
N ARG A 283 -9.95 16.46 -20.81
CA ARG A 283 -9.37 15.19 -21.30
C ARG A 283 -9.83 13.97 -20.52
N LEU A 284 -10.13 14.13 -19.25
CA LEU A 284 -10.74 13.06 -18.45
C LEU A 284 -12.17 12.77 -18.89
N VAL A 285 -12.94 13.81 -19.29
CA VAL A 285 -14.27 13.62 -19.92
C VAL A 285 -14.12 12.93 -21.28
N ASP A 286 -13.18 13.36 -22.12
CA ASP A 286 -12.88 12.70 -23.40
C ASP A 286 -12.50 11.21 -23.21
N SER A 287 -11.95 10.85 -22.02
CA SER A 287 -11.59 9.49 -21.64
C SER A 287 -12.76 8.67 -21.04
N GLY A 288 -13.96 9.25 -20.90
CA GLY A 288 -15.19 8.56 -20.50
C GLY A 288 -15.74 8.91 -19.12
N LEU A 289 -15.09 9.77 -18.33
CA LEU A 289 -15.65 10.23 -17.05
C LEU A 289 -16.79 11.24 -17.27
N TYR A 290 -17.73 11.26 -16.35
CA TYR A 290 -18.69 12.35 -16.29
C TYR A 290 -18.02 13.66 -15.82
N GLU A 291 -18.59 14.80 -16.21
CA GLU A 291 -17.99 16.11 -15.93
C GLU A 291 -17.72 16.35 -14.44
N LYS A 292 -18.66 15.95 -13.55
CA LYS A 292 -18.49 16.07 -12.11
C LYS A 292 -17.40 15.13 -11.55
N GLU A 293 -17.24 13.95 -12.12
CA GLU A 293 -16.16 13.02 -11.77
C GLU A 293 -14.79 13.59 -12.15
N ALA A 294 -14.66 14.08 -13.38
CA ALA A 294 -13.44 14.71 -13.87
C ALA A 294 -13.04 15.92 -13.02
N ARG A 295 -14.01 16.76 -12.62
CA ARG A 295 -13.78 17.89 -11.70
C ARG A 295 -13.40 17.42 -10.32
N ALA A 296 -14.06 16.40 -9.78
CA ALA A 296 -13.76 15.83 -8.47
C ALA A 296 -12.32 15.30 -8.44
N MET A 297 -11.92 14.54 -9.46
CA MET A 297 -10.57 14.02 -9.60
C MET A 297 -9.53 15.15 -9.65
N VAL A 298 -9.73 16.16 -10.51
CA VAL A 298 -8.80 17.29 -10.61
C VAL A 298 -8.73 18.07 -9.29
N ASN A 299 -9.86 18.35 -8.64
CA ASN A 299 -9.87 19.08 -7.37
C ASN A 299 -9.16 18.31 -6.25
N THR A 300 -9.27 16.99 -6.24
CA THR A 300 -8.58 16.12 -5.27
C THR A 300 -7.06 16.24 -5.43
N TRP A 301 -6.56 16.36 -6.66
CA TRP A 301 -5.12 16.25 -6.92
C TRP A 301 -4.42 17.55 -7.27
N LYS A 302 -5.15 18.64 -7.56
CA LYS A 302 -4.56 19.89 -8.06
C LYS A 302 -3.47 20.46 -7.15
N SER A 303 -3.61 20.35 -5.83
CA SER A 303 -2.61 20.85 -4.88
C SER A 303 -1.27 20.12 -5.03
N SER A 304 -1.29 18.79 -5.13
CA SER A 304 -0.07 18.01 -5.25
C SER A 304 0.49 17.95 -6.67
N TYR A 305 -0.37 18.00 -7.70
CA TYR A 305 0.02 17.85 -9.09
C TYR A 305 0.47 19.16 -9.74
N PHE A 306 -0.16 20.26 -9.38
CA PHE A 306 -0.01 21.53 -10.09
C PHE A 306 0.59 22.65 -9.27
N THR A 307 0.74 22.49 -7.94
CA THR A 307 1.30 23.58 -7.09
C THR A 307 2.68 23.28 -6.55
N THR A 308 3.08 22.02 -6.44
CA THR A 308 4.40 21.66 -5.90
C THR A 308 5.51 21.80 -6.93
N ASP A 309 6.64 22.39 -6.52
CA ASP A 309 7.81 22.56 -7.37
C ASP A 309 8.34 21.21 -7.88
N GLY A 310 8.79 21.19 -9.12
CA GLY A 310 9.35 20.01 -9.77
C GLY A 310 8.94 19.85 -11.23
N VAL A 311 9.46 18.80 -11.85
CA VAL A 311 9.13 18.38 -13.22
C VAL A 311 8.41 17.04 -13.13
N ARG A 312 7.24 16.91 -13.78
CA ARG A 312 6.47 15.67 -13.78
C ARG A 312 5.76 15.43 -15.10
N LEU A 313 5.56 14.16 -15.39
CA LEU A 313 4.80 13.71 -16.55
C LEU A 313 3.50 13.07 -16.07
N LEU A 314 2.37 13.57 -16.58
CA LEU A 314 1.04 12.97 -16.40
C LEU A 314 0.58 12.37 -17.71
N PHE A 315 -0.18 11.29 -17.65
CA PHE A 315 -0.79 10.64 -18.82
C PHE A 315 -1.98 9.77 -18.41
N VAL A 316 -2.92 9.58 -19.32
CA VAL A 316 -4.04 8.65 -19.13
C VAL A 316 -3.61 7.26 -19.59
N LEU A 317 -3.80 6.27 -18.72
CA LEU A 317 -3.55 4.86 -18.98
C LEU A 317 -4.69 4.25 -19.78
N PRO A 318 -4.45 3.34 -20.74
CA PRO A 318 -5.52 2.58 -21.36
C PRO A 318 -6.19 1.67 -20.32
N GLN A 319 -7.52 1.50 -20.44
CA GLN A 319 -8.28 0.67 -19.50
C GLN A 319 -7.75 -0.78 -19.48
N SER A 320 -7.33 -1.31 -20.62
CA SER A 320 -6.75 -2.66 -20.73
C SER A 320 -5.52 -2.88 -19.87
N TRP A 321 -4.69 -1.84 -19.68
CA TRP A 321 -3.58 -1.89 -18.74
C TRP A 321 -4.07 -2.02 -17.30
N THR A 322 -5.06 -1.20 -16.93
CA THR A 322 -5.66 -1.23 -15.60
C THR A 322 -6.30 -2.59 -15.31
N ASP A 323 -7.07 -3.13 -16.26
CA ASP A 323 -7.73 -4.43 -16.13
C ASP A 323 -6.74 -5.61 -15.98
N ARG A 324 -5.57 -5.49 -16.61
CA ARG A 324 -4.51 -6.50 -16.52
C ARG A 324 -3.81 -6.52 -15.16
N PHE A 325 -3.49 -5.35 -14.61
CA PHE A 325 -2.70 -5.23 -13.37
C PHE A 325 -3.54 -5.08 -12.11
N ILE A 326 -4.74 -4.53 -12.26
CA ILE A 326 -5.72 -4.33 -11.18
C ILE A 326 -7.08 -4.83 -11.68
N PRO A 327 -7.24 -6.15 -11.89
CA PRO A 327 -8.49 -6.71 -12.37
C PRO A 327 -9.64 -6.40 -11.42
N MET A 328 -10.77 -5.97 -11.98
CA MET A 328 -12.00 -5.69 -11.26
C MET A 328 -13.13 -6.60 -11.75
N ARG A 329 -13.95 -7.07 -10.82
CA ARG A 329 -15.18 -7.79 -11.10
C ARG A 329 -16.32 -7.14 -10.33
N VAL A 330 -17.41 -6.89 -11.01
CA VAL A 330 -18.66 -6.37 -10.42
C VAL A 330 -19.79 -7.34 -10.73
N THR A 331 -20.61 -7.64 -9.72
CA THR A 331 -21.80 -8.47 -9.84
C THR A 331 -22.98 -7.75 -9.18
N PRO A 332 -24.12 -7.52 -9.87
CA PRO A 332 -24.37 -7.92 -11.26
C PRO A 332 -23.44 -7.22 -12.26
N VAL A 333 -23.27 -7.82 -13.44
CA VAL A 333 -22.42 -7.23 -14.48
C VAL A 333 -23.03 -5.90 -14.92
N PRO A 334 -22.30 -4.78 -14.83
CA PRO A 334 -22.83 -3.48 -15.21
C PRO A 334 -23.02 -3.38 -16.73
N GLU A 335 -23.97 -2.55 -17.16
CA GLU A 335 -24.16 -2.22 -18.58
C GLU A 335 -22.91 -1.50 -19.15
N GLN A 336 -22.27 -0.69 -18.33
CA GLN A 336 -21.04 0.02 -18.67
C GLN A 336 -20.08 0.01 -17.48
N LEU A 337 -18.80 -0.31 -17.76
CA LEU A 337 -17.68 -0.19 -16.82
C LEU A 337 -16.63 0.72 -17.45
N VAL A 338 -16.44 1.89 -16.88
CA VAL A 338 -15.41 2.87 -17.30
C VAL A 338 -14.34 2.95 -16.21
N ARG A 339 -13.07 2.83 -16.59
CA ARG A 339 -11.94 2.90 -15.68
C ARG A 339 -10.89 3.85 -16.23
N VAL A 340 -10.79 5.05 -15.66
CA VAL A 340 -9.86 6.10 -16.08
C VAL A 340 -8.79 6.30 -15.03
N MET A 341 -7.56 5.88 -15.34
CA MET A 341 -6.42 5.99 -14.46
C MET A 341 -5.39 6.96 -15.02
N VAL A 342 -4.89 7.86 -14.19
CA VAL A 342 -3.81 8.78 -14.55
C VAL A 342 -2.50 8.28 -13.96
N GLY A 343 -1.52 8.05 -14.83
CA GLY A 343 -0.14 7.83 -14.42
C GLY A 343 0.55 9.17 -14.15
N ARG A 344 1.24 9.26 -13.02
CA ARG A 344 2.08 10.39 -12.63
C ARG A 344 3.50 9.90 -12.42
N VAL A 345 4.44 10.47 -13.15
CA VAL A 345 5.87 10.20 -12.97
C VAL A 345 6.56 11.49 -12.53
N GLU A 346 7.07 11.52 -11.32
CA GLU A 346 7.95 12.58 -10.85
C GLU A 346 9.34 12.36 -11.41
N LEU A 347 9.96 13.43 -11.91
CA LEU A 347 11.26 13.39 -12.55
C LEU A 347 12.29 14.13 -11.68
N LEU A 348 13.25 13.41 -11.12
CA LEU A 348 14.34 14.02 -10.38
C LEU A 348 15.42 14.51 -11.34
N ASP A 349 15.92 15.73 -11.11
CA ASP A 349 17.12 16.20 -11.77
C ASP A 349 18.39 15.77 -11.02
N ALA A 350 19.49 15.65 -11.75
CA ALA A 350 20.76 15.21 -11.19
C ALA A 350 21.34 16.15 -10.11
N ALA A 351 20.96 17.42 -10.11
CA ALA A 351 21.42 18.35 -9.08
C ALA A 351 20.69 18.10 -7.76
N ARG A 352 19.37 17.85 -7.82
CA ARG A 352 18.56 17.50 -6.65
C ARG A 352 19.03 16.18 -6.04
N GLU A 353 19.28 15.16 -6.85
CA GLU A 353 19.82 13.87 -6.39
C GLU A 353 21.16 14.05 -5.66
N ARG A 354 22.11 14.76 -6.26
CA ARG A 354 23.41 15.03 -5.62
C ARG A 354 23.29 15.80 -4.31
N ARG A 355 22.39 16.80 -4.22
CA ARG A 355 22.15 17.54 -2.97
C ARG A 355 21.59 16.60 -1.89
N ALA A 356 20.62 15.78 -2.23
CA ALA A 356 20.05 14.80 -1.31
C ALA A 356 21.09 13.79 -0.82
N GLU A 357 21.89 13.23 -1.72
CA GLU A 357 22.97 12.29 -1.36
C GLU A 357 24.04 12.93 -0.49
N ALA A 358 24.40 14.21 -0.72
CA ALA A 358 25.32 14.96 0.15
C ALA A 358 24.73 15.13 1.55
N ALA A 359 23.48 15.59 1.65
CA ALA A 359 22.80 15.75 2.92
C ALA A 359 22.65 14.42 3.69
N ILE A 360 22.39 13.31 3.00
CA ILE A 360 22.36 11.99 3.64
C ILE A 360 23.70 11.60 4.24
N ARG A 361 24.83 11.90 3.57
CA ARG A 361 26.17 11.69 4.17
C ARG A 361 26.37 12.55 5.41
N ASP A 362 25.90 13.79 5.38
CA ASP A 362 26.00 14.75 6.48
C ASP A 362 25.17 14.35 7.72
N LEU A 363 24.17 13.49 7.59
CA LEU A 363 23.44 12.90 8.73
C LEU A 363 24.35 12.06 9.65
N ALA A 364 25.49 11.57 9.16
CA ALA A 364 26.49 10.85 9.96
C ALA A 364 27.52 11.77 10.60
N SER A 365 27.53 13.08 10.29
CA SER A 365 28.51 14.04 10.81
C SER A 365 28.62 14.00 12.35
N PRO A 366 29.81 14.12 12.92
CA PRO A 366 29.96 14.31 14.37
C PRO A 366 29.41 15.67 14.84
N ASP A 367 29.38 16.69 13.97
CA ASP A 367 28.85 18.02 14.25
C ASP A 367 27.32 18.00 14.24
N ALA A 368 26.70 18.44 15.34
CA ALA A 368 25.25 18.47 15.48
C ALA A 368 24.58 19.47 14.51
N GLY A 369 25.20 20.64 14.31
CA GLY A 369 24.66 21.67 13.41
C GLY A 369 24.70 21.23 11.93
N VAL A 370 25.72 20.44 11.54
CA VAL A 370 25.76 19.85 10.20
C VAL A 370 24.61 18.85 10.02
N ARG A 371 24.40 17.96 11.00
CA ARG A 371 23.29 16.99 10.94
C ARG A 371 21.93 17.67 10.89
N GLU A 372 21.73 18.72 11.68
CA GLU A 372 20.47 19.45 11.72
C GLU A 372 20.14 20.09 10.36
N ARG A 373 21.10 20.84 9.78
CA ARG A 373 20.93 21.43 8.44
C ARG A 373 20.65 20.36 7.38
N ALA A 374 21.33 19.22 7.45
CA ALA A 374 21.10 18.11 6.53
C ALA A 374 19.70 17.53 6.69
N PHE A 375 19.25 17.35 7.93
CA PHE A 375 17.90 16.88 8.23
C PHE A 375 16.82 17.85 7.71
N GLU A 376 16.96 19.14 7.98
CA GLU A 376 16.03 20.17 7.52
C GLU A 376 15.94 20.23 6.00
N LEU A 377 17.10 20.15 5.29
CA LEU A 377 17.13 20.11 3.84
C LEU A 377 16.35 18.89 3.32
N LEU A 378 16.64 17.70 3.84
CA LEU A 378 15.96 16.48 3.42
C LEU A 378 14.47 16.49 3.77
N HIS A 379 14.10 17.06 4.91
CA HIS A 379 12.70 17.22 5.32
C HIS A 379 11.96 18.17 4.38
N ALA A 380 12.55 19.29 4.01
CA ALA A 380 11.96 20.25 3.07
C ALA A 380 11.79 19.68 1.65
N GLU A 381 12.68 18.76 1.22
CA GLU A 381 12.55 18.06 -0.05
C GLU A 381 11.42 17.02 -0.06
N GLY A 382 11.00 16.56 1.12
CA GLY A 382 9.83 15.70 1.31
C GLY A 382 9.89 14.39 0.51
N ARG A 383 8.82 14.08 -0.19
CA ARG A 383 8.67 12.83 -0.98
C ARG A 383 9.75 12.62 -2.04
N TYR A 384 10.33 13.68 -2.58
CA TYR A 384 11.33 13.59 -3.67
C TYR A 384 12.61 12.90 -3.23
N VAL A 385 12.94 12.95 -1.95
CA VAL A 385 14.13 12.29 -1.41
C VAL A 385 13.83 10.98 -0.71
N GLU A 386 12.57 10.63 -0.49
CA GLU A 386 12.18 9.40 0.20
C GLU A 386 12.86 8.14 -0.38
N PRO A 387 12.84 7.88 -1.70
CA PRO A 387 13.52 6.72 -2.28
C PRO A 387 15.03 6.73 -2.02
N ILE A 388 15.66 7.90 -2.07
CA ILE A 388 17.11 8.05 -1.87
C ILE A 388 17.47 7.78 -0.39
N VAL A 389 16.70 8.36 0.55
CA VAL A 389 16.86 8.11 1.99
C VAL A 389 16.63 6.64 2.33
N ARG A 390 15.61 5.98 1.75
CA ARG A 390 15.35 4.54 1.94
C ARG A 390 16.49 3.68 1.41
N ARG A 391 17.06 4.03 0.26
CA ARG A 391 18.23 3.35 -0.29
C ARG A 391 19.42 3.46 0.66
N ALA A 392 19.72 4.66 1.14
CA ALA A 392 20.80 4.92 2.09
C ALA A 392 20.59 4.19 3.42
N LEU A 393 19.37 4.16 3.94
CA LEU A 393 19.04 3.47 5.18
C LEU A 393 19.34 1.95 5.12
N ARG A 394 19.26 1.34 3.93
CA ARG A 394 19.61 -0.09 3.75
C ARG A 394 21.11 -0.37 3.83
N THR A 395 21.94 0.61 3.56
CA THR A 395 23.39 0.46 3.46
C THR A 395 24.17 1.11 4.58
N THR A 396 23.60 2.11 5.27
CA THR A 396 24.30 2.82 6.34
C THR A 396 24.49 1.94 7.59
N THR A 397 25.69 1.99 8.14
CA THR A 397 26.03 1.36 9.44
C THR A 397 26.07 2.37 10.59
N ASP A 398 26.08 3.68 10.26
CA ASP A 398 26.07 4.74 11.28
C ASP A 398 24.68 4.85 11.92
N GLU A 399 24.61 4.70 13.24
CA GLU A 399 23.34 4.65 13.98
C GLU A 399 22.66 6.03 14.07
N ARG A 400 23.40 7.12 14.03
CA ARG A 400 22.83 8.49 14.02
C ARG A 400 22.14 8.75 12.68
N ALA A 401 22.85 8.47 11.58
CA ALA A 401 22.28 8.59 10.24
C ALA A 401 21.05 7.68 10.08
N ARG A 402 21.11 6.48 10.62
CA ARG A 402 19.99 5.53 10.61
C ARG A 402 18.77 6.07 11.35
N THR A 403 18.96 6.60 12.56
CA THR A 403 17.88 7.17 13.38
C THR A 403 17.26 8.41 12.72
N LEU A 404 18.10 9.32 12.20
CA LEU A 404 17.62 10.52 11.51
C LEU A 404 16.89 10.18 10.19
N SER A 405 17.40 9.21 9.44
CA SER A 405 16.74 8.73 8.22
C SER A 405 15.36 8.11 8.53
N ARG A 406 15.25 7.31 9.61
CA ARG A 406 13.96 6.80 10.08
C ARG A 406 13.03 7.93 10.49
N ARG A 407 13.53 8.94 11.19
CA ARG A 407 12.73 10.12 11.58
C ARG A 407 12.17 10.82 10.35
N LEU A 408 13.00 11.09 9.33
CA LEU A 408 12.55 11.67 8.06
C LEU A 408 11.42 10.87 7.41
N LEU A 409 11.59 9.55 7.34
CA LEU A 409 10.65 8.65 6.67
C LEU A 409 9.34 8.41 7.43
N LEU A 410 9.29 8.69 8.73
CA LEU A 410 8.19 8.32 9.61
C LEU A 410 7.52 9.52 10.31
N THR A 411 7.96 10.75 10.02
CA THR A 411 7.41 11.98 10.63
C THR A 411 5.91 12.11 10.38
N ASP A 412 5.48 11.90 9.14
CA ASP A 412 4.06 12.00 8.80
C ASP A 412 3.23 10.94 9.53
N PHE A 413 3.78 9.75 9.68
CA PHE A 413 3.12 8.68 10.40
C PHE A 413 3.03 8.96 11.91
N VAL A 414 4.04 9.58 12.51
CA VAL A 414 3.96 10.06 13.91
C VAL A 414 2.83 11.08 14.05
N THR A 415 2.78 12.04 13.15
CA THR A 415 1.73 13.09 13.15
C THR A 415 0.34 12.49 13.02
N GLU A 416 0.14 11.60 12.04
CA GLU A 416 -1.14 10.92 11.83
C GLU A 416 -1.58 10.11 13.05
N LEU A 417 -0.66 9.35 13.68
CA LEU A 417 -0.99 8.59 14.88
C LEU A 417 -1.38 9.49 16.05
N ARG A 418 -0.72 10.65 16.21
CA ARG A 418 -1.08 11.62 17.23
C ARG A 418 -2.49 12.18 17.02
N THR A 419 -2.81 12.59 15.78
CA THR A 419 -4.14 13.06 15.42
C THR A 419 -5.18 11.97 15.68
N THR A 420 -4.99 10.77 15.13
CA THR A 420 -5.91 9.65 15.35
C THR A 420 -6.10 9.29 16.82
N LEU A 421 -5.04 9.38 17.64
CA LEU A 421 -5.12 9.15 19.08
C LEU A 421 -5.95 10.26 19.77
N THR A 422 -5.78 11.50 19.35
CA THR A 422 -6.56 12.64 19.87
C THR A 422 -8.04 12.48 19.53
N ASP A 423 -8.37 12.17 18.27
CA ASP A 423 -9.73 11.93 17.78
C ASP A 423 -10.40 10.80 18.59
N ALA A 424 -9.68 9.70 18.80
CA ALA A 424 -10.16 8.58 19.62
C ALA A 424 -10.43 8.97 21.09
N GLN A 425 -9.66 9.91 21.64
CA GLN A 425 -9.81 10.38 23.02
C GLN A 425 -10.95 11.41 23.16
N THR A 426 -11.23 12.19 22.13
CA THR A 426 -12.32 13.17 22.10
C THR A 426 -13.67 12.54 21.77
N GLY A 427 -13.70 11.24 21.50
CA GLY A 427 -14.92 10.49 21.21
C GLY A 427 -15.30 10.48 19.74
N GLU A 428 -14.42 10.93 18.85
CA GLU A 428 -14.57 10.73 17.43
C GLU A 428 -14.46 9.24 17.08
N ARG A 429 -15.19 8.83 16.05
CA ARG A 429 -15.24 7.41 15.63
C ARG A 429 -13.94 7.03 14.94
N VAL A 430 -13.08 6.32 15.63
CA VAL A 430 -11.90 5.66 15.07
C VAL A 430 -12.05 4.15 15.12
N ASN A 431 -11.42 3.47 14.18
CA ASN A 431 -11.53 2.00 14.05
C ASN A 431 -10.58 1.21 14.98
N THR A 432 -9.91 1.90 15.92
CA THR A 432 -8.92 1.28 16.83
C THR A 432 -9.03 1.87 18.22
N GLU A 433 -8.99 1.02 19.24
CA GLU A 433 -9.00 1.44 20.63
C GLU A 433 -7.82 2.38 20.95
N PRO A 434 -8.05 3.49 21.70
CA PRO A 434 -7.02 4.49 21.99
C PRO A 434 -5.75 3.91 22.59
N VAL A 435 -5.87 2.91 23.45
CA VAL A 435 -4.71 2.28 24.09
C VAL A 435 -3.78 1.57 23.11
N TYR A 436 -4.33 0.98 22.04
CA TYR A 436 -3.52 0.33 21.01
C TYR A 436 -2.82 1.35 20.12
N LEU A 437 -3.47 2.47 19.82
CA LEU A 437 -2.87 3.60 19.11
C LEU A 437 -1.72 4.21 19.92
N ARG A 438 -1.93 4.41 21.23
CA ARG A 438 -0.90 4.92 22.14
C ARG A 438 0.31 4.01 22.22
N ALA A 439 0.11 2.70 22.35
CA ALA A 439 1.20 1.73 22.36
C ALA A 439 1.97 1.72 21.03
N GLN A 440 1.26 1.88 19.91
CA GLN A 440 1.88 2.00 18.59
C GLN A 440 2.69 3.28 18.45
N LEU A 441 2.16 4.41 18.94
CA LEU A 441 2.86 5.68 18.96
C LEU A 441 4.14 5.61 19.81
N ALA A 442 4.08 5.01 21.00
CA ALA A 442 5.23 4.83 21.86
C ALA A 442 6.39 4.06 21.19
N SER A 443 6.06 2.95 20.54
CA SER A 443 7.04 2.16 19.78
C SER A 443 7.64 2.96 18.62
N LEU A 444 6.82 3.69 17.87
CA LEU A 444 7.25 4.50 16.76
C LEU A 444 8.14 5.68 17.18
N LEU A 445 7.77 6.40 18.25
CA LEU A 445 8.56 7.50 18.80
C LEU A 445 9.96 7.04 19.21
N ARG A 446 10.07 5.85 19.80
CA ARG A 446 11.37 5.26 20.13
C ARG A 446 12.20 4.98 18.87
N GLU A 447 11.58 4.44 17.84
CA GLU A 447 12.27 4.11 16.58
C GLU A 447 12.84 5.35 15.88
N VAL A 448 12.13 6.47 15.95
CA VAL A 448 12.57 7.76 15.38
C VAL A 448 13.46 8.59 16.33
N GLY A 449 13.85 8.01 17.48
CA GLY A 449 14.77 8.62 18.44
C GLY A 449 14.17 9.69 19.36
N LEU A 450 12.84 9.79 19.43
CA LEU A 450 12.11 10.68 20.37
C LEU A 450 11.87 9.94 21.70
N THR A 451 12.98 9.58 22.38
CA THR A 451 12.98 8.63 23.49
C THR A 451 12.23 9.11 24.74
N ALA A 452 12.22 10.40 25.01
CA ALA A 452 11.49 10.95 26.17
C ALA A 452 9.98 10.83 25.98
N GLU A 453 9.48 11.24 24.81
CA GLU A 453 8.07 11.12 24.44
C GLU A 453 7.64 9.66 24.34
N ALA A 454 8.50 8.82 23.75
CA ALA A 454 8.28 7.37 23.66
C ALA A 454 8.04 6.74 25.03
N ARG A 455 8.85 7.12 26.02
CA ARG A 455 8.72 6.64 27.40
C ARG A 455 7.39 7.08 28.01
N GLN A 456 7.05 8.36 27.90
CA GLN A 456 5.80 8.91 28.42
C GLN A 456 4.59 8.16 27.85
N GLU A 457 4.51 7.99 26.53
CA GLU A 457 3.41 7.28 25.89
C GLU A 457 3.40 5.78 26.21
N GLY A 458 4.59 5.16 26.35
CA GLY A 458 4.73 3.76 26.71
C GLY A 458 4.22 3.48 28.13
N GLU A 459 4.64 4.28 29.10
CA GLU A 459 4.18 4.18 30.51
C GLU A 459 2.67 4.42 30.63
N ALA A 460 2.14 5.43 29.91
CA ALA A 460 0.72 5.69 29.87
C ALA A 460 -0.08 4.52 29.24
N ALA A 461 0.43 3.92 28.17
CA ALA A 461 -0.18 2.74 27.57
C ALA A 461 -0.18 1.55 28.52
N LEU A 462 0.93 1.28 29.22
CA LEU A 462 1.03 0.21 30.21
C LEU A 462 0.05 0.39 31.36
N ALA A 463 -0.10 1.62 31.88
CA ALA A 463 -1.08 1.94 32.91
C ALA A 463 -2.51 1.63 32.45
N GLN A 464 -2.88 2.00 31.23
CA GLN A 464 -4.20 1.70 30.66
C GLN A 464 -4.40 0.20 30.42
N LEU A 465 -3.41 -0.49 29.86
CA LEU A 465 -3.48 -1.94 29.61
C LEU A 465 -3.63 -2.75 30.90
N SER A 466 -3.02 -2.30 32.02
CA SER A 466 -3.14 -2.97 33.32
C SER A 466 -4.55 -2.86 33.92
N GLN A 467 -5.32 -1.85 33.54
CA GLN A 467 -6.69 -1.63 33.99
C GLN A 467 -7.72 -2.39 33.15
N MET A 468 -7.33 -2.80 31.95
CA MET A 468 -8.22 -3.60 31.09
C MET A 468 -8.42 -4.97 31.74
N ARG A 469 -9.70 -5.33 32.00
CA ARG A 469 -10.01 -6.71 32.42
C ARG A 469 -9.40 -7.66 31.41
N GLN A 470 -8.61 -8.63 31.91
CA GLN A 470 -8.17 -9.72 31.03
C GLN A 470 -9.43 -10.38 30.50
N PRO A 471 -9.69 -10.29 29.21
CA PRO A 471 -10.88 -10.88 28.66
C PRO A 471 -10.77 -12.40 28.85
N THR A 472 -11.84 -13.05 29.28
CA THR A 472 -12.09 -14.48 29.05
C THR A 472 -12.34 -14.63 27.56
N MET A 473 -11.38 -15.13 26.82
CA MET A 473 -10.96 -14.37 25.66
C MET A 473 -11.28 -15.05 24.37
N HIS A 474 -11.87 -14.33 23.46
CA HIS A 474 -11.72 -14.59 22.05
C HIS A 474 -10.24 -14.42 21.65
N GLU A 475 -9.64 -15.43 21.02
CA GLU A 475 -8.23 -15.51 20.60
C GLU A 475 -7.73 -14.23 19.90
N HIS A 476 -8.59 -13.54 19.17
CA HIS A 476 -8.30 -12.29 18.46
C HIS A 476 -7.90 -11.14 19.40
N MET A 477 -8.57 -10.99 20.55
CA MET A 477 -8.27 -9.92 21.52
C MET A 477 -6.92 -10.12 22.19
N SER A 478 -6.52 -11.39 22.47
CA SER A 478 -5.22 -11.71 23.07
C SER A 478 -4.06 -11.21 22.23
N ARG A 479 -4.19 -11.33 20.93
CA ARG A 479 -3.15 -10.94 19.99
C ARG A 479 -2.94 -9.43 19.96
N HIS A 480 -4.02 -8.65 19.90
CA HIS A 480 -3.93 -7.20 19.98
C HIS A 480 -3.31 -6.75 21.31
N MET A 481 -3.67 -7.43 22.40
CA MET A 481 -3.09 -7.18 23.72
C MET A 481 -1.59 -7.47 23.76
N PHE A 482 -1.13 -8.63 23.26
CA PHE A 482 0.28 -8.99 23.24
C PHE A 482 1.11 -7.99 22.44
N ARG A 483 0.61 -7.58 21.29
CA ARG A 483 1.27 -6.56 20.46
C ARG A 483 1.30 -5.19 21.15
N ALA A 484 0.22 -4.80 21.81
CA ALA A 484 0.17 -3.54 22.53
C ALA A 484 1.12 -3.53 23.72
N LEU A 485 1.18 -4.62 24.49
CA LEU A 485 2.12 -4.78 25.61
C LEU A 485 3.58 -4.73 25.10
N ALA A 486 3.90 -5.45 24.02
CA ALA A 486 5.23 -5.41 23.43
C ALA A 486 5.65 -3.97 23.04
N ARG A 487 4.78 -3.25 22.35
CA ARG A 487 5.03 -1.87 21.91
C ARG A 487 5.10 -0.87 23.07
N ALA A 488 4.24 -1.02 24.05
CA ALA A 488 4.25 -0.14 25.21
C ALA A 488 5.55 -0.33 26.02
N HIS A 489 6.00 -1.58 26.25
CA HIS A 489 7.29 -1.86 26.88
C HIS A 489 8.47 -1.38 26.02
N GLU A 490 8.40 -1.54 24.70
CA GLU A 490 9.39 -0.99 23.78
C GLU A 490 9.50 0.54 23.95
N GLY A 491 8.39 1.26 23.90
CA GLY A 491 8.36 2.71 24.10
C GLY A 491 8.91 3.13 25.45
N ALA A 492 8.50 2.44 26.53
CA ALA A 492 8.95 2.69 27.89
C ALA A 492 10.46 2.36 28.13
N GLY A 493 11.11 1.67 27.18
CA GLY A 493 12.52 1.32 27.30
C GLY A 493 12.79 -0.01 27.99
N ASN A 494 11.78 -0.83 28.23
CA ASN A 494 11.85 -2.12 28.90
C ASN A 494 12.12 -3.24 27.89
N ASP A 495 13.35 -3.31 27.37
CA ASP A 495 13.73 -4.16 26.23
C ASP A 495 13.48 -5.67 26.49
N ALA A 496 13.76 -6.18 27.70
CA ALA A 496 13.54 -7.59 28.04
C ALA A 496 12.03 -7.94 28.06
N ALA A 497 11.20 -7.05 28.60
CA ALA A 497 9.75 -7.24 28.60
C ALA A 497 9.18 -7.11 27.17
N ALA A 498 9.70 -6.20 26.36
CA ALA A 498 9.33 -6.09 24.95
C ALA A 498 9.64 -7.39 24.20
N LEU A 499 10.85 -7.96 24.37
CA LEU A 499 11.22 -9.26 23.81
C LEU A 499 10.22 -10.35 24.20
N THR A 500 9.90 -10.46 25.49
CA THR A 500 8.96 -11.46 26.01
C THR A 500 7.60 -11.36 25.32
N TRP A 501 7.04 -10.16 25.20
CA TRP A 501 5.72 -9.97 24.61
C TRP A 501 5.70 -10.12 23.09
N TYR A 502 6.78 -9.72 22.39
CA TYR A 502 6.92 -10.02 20.95
C TYR A 502 7.03 -11.52 20.71
N GLY A 503 7.77 -12.26 21.57
CA GLY A 503 7.84 -13.71 21.51
C GLY A 503 6.48 -14.38 21.67
N ARG A 504 5.71 -14.00 22.70
CA ARG A 504 4.33 -14.48 22.89
C ARG A 504 3.42 -14.18 21.71
N PHE A 505 3.58 -13.02 21.09
CA PHE A 505 2.84 -12.66 19.89
C PHE A 505 3.18 -13.60 18.72
N VAL A 506 4.45 -13.91 18.49
CA VAL A 506 4.92 -14.84 17.44
C VAL A 506 4.41 -16.26 17.69
N GLU A 507 4.55 -16.75 18.91
CA GLU A 507 4.06 -18.09 19.31
C GLU A 507 2.55 -18.23 19.13
N PHE A 508 1.80 -17.21 19.55
CA PHE A 508 0.36 -17.19 19.40
C PHE A 508 -0.07 -17.20 17.93
N GLY A 509 0.64 -16.46 17.07
CA GLY A 509 0.38 -16.41 15.63
C GLY A 509 0.52 -17.78 14.94
N SER A 510 1.36 -18.68 15.49
CA SER A 510 1.59 -20.01 14.95
C SER A 510 0.47 -21.03 15.21
N GLN A 511 -0.47 -20.73 16.12
CA GLN A 511 -1.54 -21.65 16.52
C GLN A 511 -2.69 -21.72 15.50
N PHE A 512 -2.73 -20.82 14.54
CA PHE A 512 -3.82 -20.73 13.57
C PHE A 512 -3.55 -21.61 12.34
N ARG A 513 -3.80 -22.90 12.47
CA ARG A 513 -3.59 -23.92 11.41
C ARG A 513 -4.73 -24.08 10.42
N GLN A 514 -5.95 -23.62 10.73
CA GLN A 514 -7.13 -23.92 9.91
C GLN A 514 -7.83 -22.64 9.47
N PRO A 515 -8.47 -22.66 8.28
CA PRO A 515 -9.36 -21.58 7.89
C PRO A 515 -10.46 -21.48 8.94
N ARG A 516 -10.36 -20.51 9.82
CA ARG A 516 -11.41 -20.16 10.76
C ARG A 516 -12.03 -18.86 10.31
N MET A 517 -13.35 -18.80 10.33
CA MET A 517 -14.01 -17.50 10.25
C MET A 517 -13.58 -16.69 11.47
N CYS A 518 -12.96 -15.57 11.23
CA CYS A 518 -12.81 -14.57 12.27
C CYS A 518 -14.21 -14.09 12.65
N ALA A 519 -14.67 -14.43 13.85
CA ALA A 519 -16.01 -14.06 14.32
C ALA A 519 -16.22 -12.53 14.32
N GLY A 520 -15.13 -11.74 14.34
CA GLY A 520 -15.18 -10.27 14.29
C GLY A 520 -15.21 -9.67 12.89
N CYS A 521 -14.73 -10.40 11.84
CA CYS A 521 -14.65 -9.85 10.49
C CYS A 521 -15.34 -10.73 9.42
N HIS A 522 -15.95 -11.87 9.79
CA HIS A 522 -16.64 -12.81 8.90
C HIS A 522 -15.86 -13.24 7.65
N VAL A 523 -14.53 -13.13 7.70
CA VAL A 523 -13.64 -13.49 6.59
C VAL A 523 -13.21 -14.94 6.75
N THR A 524 -13.52 -15.77 5.77
CA THR A 524 -12.95 -17.13 5.67
C THR A 524 -11.52 -17.00 5.16
N MET A 525 -10.54 -17.32 5.99
CA MET A 525 -9.13 -17.22 5.66
C MET A 525 -8.57 -18.60 5.35
N GLY A 526 -7.93 -18.74 4.19
CA GLY A 526 -7.21 -19.96 3.82
C GLY A 526 -5.86 -20.08 4.57
N PRO A 527 -5.21 -21.28 4.54
CA PRO A 527 -3.93 -21.48 5.21
C PRO A 527 -2.82 -20.48 4.78
N ARG A 528 -2.89 -19.97 3.54
CA ARG A 528 -1.97 -18.96 3.00
C ARG A 528 -2.31 -17.53 3.44
N ASP A 529 -3.52 -17.31 3.93
CA ASP A 529 -3.97 -16.01 4.45
C ASP A 529 -3.52 -15.78 5.91
N MET A 530 -2.82 -16.75 6.50
CA MET A 530 -2.22 -16.66 7.83
C MET A 530 -1.25 -15.48 7.97
N SER A 531 -0.71 -14.96 6.86
CA SER A 531 0.11 -13.74 6.86
C SER A 531 -0.64 -12.52 7.39
N PHE A 532 -1.98 -12.50 7.35
CA PHE A 532 -2.78 -11.43 7.96
C PHE A 532 -2.69 -11.44 9.50
N PHE A 533 -2.64 -12.62 10.11
CA PHE A 533 -2.38 -12.77 11.54
C PHE A 533 -0.89 -12.69 11.85
N HIS A 534 -0.07 -12.73 10.82
CA HIS A 534 1.35 -12.71 10.90
C HIS A 534 1.82 -11.27 10.72
N ASP A 535 1.92 -10.56 11.82
CA ASP A 535 2.55 -9.24 11.83
C ASP A 535 4.06 -9.43 11.67
N TRP A 536 4.49 -9.46 10.41
CA TRP A 536 5.90 -9.58 10.04
C TRP A 536 6.78 -8.56 10.78
N TYR A 537 6.27 -7.36 11.01
CA TYR A 537 6.99 -6.34 11.75
C TYR A 537 7.22 -6.76 13.21
N ALA A 538 6.20 -7.27 13.88
CA ALA A 538 6.34 -7.76 15.25
C ALA A 538 7.27 -8.98 15.33
N GLY A 539 7.25 -9.87 14.35
CA GLY A 539 8.19 -10.98 14.24
C GLY A 539 9.63 -10.50 14.06
N ARG A 540 9.87 -9.52 13.19
CA ARG A 540 11.20 -8.90 13.07
C ARG A 540 11.64 -8.25 14.37
N LYS A 541 10.74 -7.53 15.05
CA LYS A 541 11.05 -6.94 16.36
C LYS A 541 11.43 -8.01 17.40
N PHE A 542 10.77 -9.16 17.39
CA PHE A 542 11.19 -10.29 18.22
C PHE A 542 12.67 -10.65 17.99
N GLY A 543 13.05 -10.87 16.72
CA GLY A 543 14.45 -11.16 16.38
C GLY A 543 15.41 -10.02 16.73
N GLU A 544 15.06 -8.77 16.42
CA GLU A 544 15.86 -7.59 16.73
C GLU A 544 16.09 -7.43 18.25
N TYR A 545 15.04 -7.62 19.06
CA TYR A 545 15.15 -7.53 20.52
C TYR A 545 15.92 -8.71 21.11
N ALA A 546 15.79 -9.91 20.55
CA ALA A 546 16.59 -11.06 20.97
C ALA A 546 18.10 -10.80 20.78
N VAL A 547 18.49 -10.18 19.67
CA VAL A 547 19.88 -9.78 19.43
C VAL A 547 20.29 -8.65 20.38
N LYS A 548 19.44 -7.63 20.53
CA LYS A 548 19.71 -6.46 21.37
C LYS A 548 19.91 -6.80 22.84
N THR A 549 19.14 -7.76 23.37
CA THR A 549 19.23 -8.23 24.77
C THR A 549 20.30 -9.32 24.97
N GLY A 550 20.90 -9.85 23.91
CA GLY A 550 21.86 -10.95 23.97
C GLY A 550 21.23 -12.34 24.11
N GLU A 551 19.89 -12.44 24.05
CA GLU A 551 19.15 -13.69 24.26
C GLU A 551 19.05 -14.56 22.99
N ALA A 552 19.44 -14.04 21.83
CA ALA A 552 19.28 -14.74 20.56
C ALA A 552 19.91 -16.15 20.52
N PRO A 553 21.15 -16.39 21.04
CA PRO A 553 21.73 -17.74 21.02
C PRO A 553 20.94 -18.75 21.86
N ALA A 554 20.49 -18.34 23.04
CA ALA A 554 19.72 -19.20 23.93
C ALA A 554 18.35 -19.55 23.37
N LEU A 555 17.66 -18.55 22.80
CA LEU A 555 16.36 -18.73 22.16
C LEU A 555 16.47 -19.62 20.90
N ILE A 556 17.51 -19.46 20.08
CA ILE A 556 17.76 -20.34 18.93
C ILE A 556 17.91 -21.78 19.40
N ALA A 557 18.79 -22.03 20.38
CA ALA A 557 19.02 -23.39 20.87
C ALA A 557 17.75 -24.03 21.45
N ALA A 558 16.96 -23.27 22.20
CA ALA A 558 15.70 -23.74 22.77
C ALA A 558 14.67 -24.12 21.66
N HIS A 559 14.49 -23.27 20.65
CA HIS A 559 13.55 -23.55 19.57
C HIS A 559 14.03 -24.64 18.60
N GLU A 560 15.34 -24.77 18.37
CA GLU A 560 15.93 -25.91 17.62
C GLU A 560 15.69 -27.25 18.36
N ALA A 561 15.90 -27.28 19.67
CA ALA A 561 15.61 -28.45 20.47
C ALA A 561 14.11 -28.81 20.47
N ALA A 562 13.24 -27.82 20.61
CA ALA A 562 11.81 -28.02 20.58
C ALA A 562 11.31 -28.52 19.20
N LEU A 563 11.88 -28.02 18.11
CA LEU A 563 11.55 -28.45 16.76
C LEU A 563 12.06 -29.87 16.47
N SER A 564 13.24 -30.22 17.00
CA SER A 564 13.82 -31.57 16.92
C SER A 564 12.97 -32.58 17.71
N ALA A 565 12.51 -32.22 18.90
CA ALA A 565 11.66 -33.07 19.74
C ALA A 565 10.25 -33.25 19.14
N THR A 566 9.72 -32.22 18.49
CA THR A 566 8.39 -32.23 17.89
C THR A 566 8.47 -31.65 16.49
N PRO A 567 8.78 -32.47 15.46
CA PRO A 567 8.73 -32.06 14.08
C PRO A 567 7.34 -31.54 13.72
N GLY A 568 7.28 -30.30 13.20
CA GLY A 568 6.01 -29.61 12.93
C GLY A 568 5.53 -28.70 14.08
N ASN A 569 6.37 -28.43 15.08
CA ASN A 569 6.14 -27.36 16.06
C ASN A 569 6.22 -25.98 15.35
N LEU A 570 5.07 -25.48 14.92
CA LEU A 570 4.98 -24.25 14.14
C LEU A 570 5.43 -23.01 14.92
N ALA A 571 5.24 -22.99 16.25
CA ALA A 571 5.70 -21.89 17.08
C ALA A 571 7.23 -21.79 17.04
N SER A 572 7.92 -22.90 17.23
CA SER A 572 9.38 -22.93 17.15
C SER A 572 9.90 -22.69 15.74
N GLN A 573 9.25 -23.25 14.72
CA GLN A 573 9.61 -23.01 13.32
C GLN A 573 9.57 -21.52 12.99
N LEU A 574 8.49 -20.84 13.38
CA LEU A 574 8.30 -19.43 13.10
C LEU A 574 9.24 -18.53 13.89
N SER A 575 9.42 -18.84 15.18
CA SER A 575 10.39 -18.12 16.02
C SER A 575 11.80 -18.22 15.45
N LEU A 576 12.21 -19.40 14.99
CA LEU A 576 13.52 -19.61 14.35
C LEU A 576 13.66 -18.81 13.05
N VAL A 577 12.61 -18.66 12.25
CA VAL A 577 12.67 -17.82 11.03
C VAL A 577 13.15 -16.41 11.40
N TYR A 578 12.52 -15.76 12.38
CA TYR A 578 12.88 -14.39 12.75
C TYR A 578 14.21 -14.29 13.49
N LEU A 579 14.55 -15.28 14.32
CA LEU A 579 15.85 -15.32 15.00
C LEU A 579 17.01 -15.53 14.02
N TYR A 580 16.83 -16.39 13.01
CA TYR A 580 17.83 -16.59 11.96
C TYR A 580 17.96 -15.38 11.04
N GLU A 581 16.86 -14.71 10.70
CA GLU A 581 16.92 -13.44 9.95
C GLU A 581 17.73 -12.38 10.72
N ALA A 582 17.42 -12.19 12.01
CA ALA A 582 18.08 -11.20 12.85
C ALA A 582 19.57 -11.50 13.10
N THR A 583 19.96 -12.78 13.08
CA THR A 583 21.36 -13.22 13.26
C THR A 583 22.10 -13.44 11.94
N GLY A 584 21.52 -13.06 10.80
CA GLY A 584 22.15 -13.13 9.48
C GLY A 584 22.12 -14.50 8.80
N ARG A 585 21.48 -15.52 9.40
CA ARG A 585 21.34 -16.88 8.83
C ARG A 585 20.18 -16.96 7.83
N LYS A 586 20.20 -16.11 6.81
CA LYS A 586 19.08 -15.86 5.89
C LYS A 586 18.60 -17.08 5.11
N GLU A 587 19.54 -17.92 4.63
CA GLU A 587 19.17 -19.13 3.88
C GLU A 587 18.42 -20.11 4.77
N ARG A 588 18.84 -20.28 6.02
CA ARG A 588 18.16 -21.14 6.96
C ARG A 588 16.77 -20.63 7.34
N ALA A 589 16.62 -19.31 7.50
CA ALA A 589 15.31 -18.68 7.69
C ALA A 589 14.37 -18.96 6.51
N LYS A 590 14.89 -18.82 5.28
CA LYS A 590 14.14 -19.06 4.05
C LYS A 590 13.69 -20.52 3.93
N GLU A 591 14.56 -21.48 4.22
CA GLU A 591 14.22 -22.90 4.21
C GLU A 591 13.06 -23.20 5.17
N LEU A 592 13.13 -22.73 6.40
CA LEU A 592 12.08 -22.91 7.40
C LEU A 592 10.76 -22.23 7.00
N TRP A 593 10.84 -21.05 6.39
CA TRP A 593 9.65 -20.35 5.91
C TRP A 593 8.97 -21.09 4.75
N LEU A 594 9.74 -21.61 3.80
CA LEU A 594 9.20 -22.39 2.68
C LEU A 594 8.59 -23.72 3.13
N ALA A 595 9.10 -24.30 4.23
CA ALA A 595 8.55 -25.50 4.84
C ALA A 595 7.34 -25.21 5.77
N PHE A 596 6.97 -23.96 5.97
CA PHE A 596 5.80 -23.58 6.76
C PHE A 596 4.53 -23.94 5.96
N PRO A 597 3.57 -24.69 6.54
CA PRO A 597 2.42 -25.25 5.84
C PRO A 597 1.41 -24.21 5.34
#